data_ee630a74fb0841da54ac1f38ebce6ac0
#
_entry.id   ee630a74fb0841da54ac1f38ebce6ac0
#
_cell.length_a   1.000
_cell.length_b   1.000
_cell.length_c   1.000
_cell.angle_alpha   90.00
_cell.angle_beta   90.00
_cell.angle_gamma   90.00
#
_symmetry.space_group_name_H-M   'P 1'
#
loop_
_entity.id
_entity.type
_entity.pdbx_description
1 polymer ?
#
loop_
_entity_poly.entity_id
_entity_poly.type
_entity_poly.pdbx_seq_one_letter_code
_entity_poly.pdbx_strand_id
1 'polypeptide(L)'
;MIGSGATAVTLVPSMAADARHVTMLQRSPTYIVSLPARDAIANALRRWLPSGLAHRLVRLKNVLLTMYFYNLARRRPDATKKFIVRAAGKQLGPQFDVNKHLTPRYKPWDQRVCLVPNGDLFKAIRAGRASIATDEIERFTPGGLRLKSGQRLEADVIVTATGLKLKMLGGAAVTVDGKPVDLSQTVSYKGMMYSGVPNLASSFGYTNASWTLKAELIAQYVCRLLEHMRTHGYDVCVPRLAPGSMELEPVVDLTSGYIQRAAGVLPKQGTKKPWKSYQNYARDFATFRFGPLADGAMQFERRRPALAERDDTRQPAYEGR
;
A
#
# COMPACT_ATOMS: atom_id res chain seq x y z
N MET A 1 2.80 3.32 -24.05
CA MET A 1 2.72 3.00 -22.61
C MET A 1 1.71 1.89 -22.38
N ILE A 2 2.12 0.76 -21.83
CA ILE A 2 1.23 -0.37 -21.52
C ILE A 2 0.87 -0.35 -20.04
N GLY A 3 -0.40 -0.14 -19.71
CA GLY A 3 -0.97 -0.03 -18.37
C GLY A 3 -1.77 1.24 -18.15
N SER A 4 -2.64 1.25 -17.14
CA SER A 4 -3.50 2.39 -16.76
C SER A 4 -3.50 2.67 -15.25
N GLY A 5 -2.58 2.06 -14.51
CA GLY A 5 -2.41 2.32 -13.08
C GLY A 5 -1.69 3.63 -12.77
N ALA A 6 -1.40 3.86 -11.48
CA ALA A 6 -0.79 5.11 -11.00
C ALA A 6 0.48 5.50 -11.79
N THR A 7 1.34 4.54 -12.11
CA THR A 7 2.56 4.78 -12.91
C THR A 7 2.22 5.31 -14.31
N ALA A 8 1.31 4.66 -15.02
CA ALA A 8 0.94 5.06 -16.38
C ALA A 8 0.33 6.46 -16.42
N VAL A 9 -0.65 6.75 -15.54
CA VAL A 9 -1.34 8.05 -15.52
C VAL A 9 -0.42 9.21 -15.12
N THR A 10 0.70 8.92 -14.46
CA THR A 10 1.74 9.91 -14.12
C THR A 10 2.76 10.08 -15.24
N LEU A 11 3.20 8.98 -15.87
CA LEU A 11 4.23 9.03 -16.91
C LEU A 11 3.69 9.56 -18.25
N VAL A 12 2.46 9.20 -18.63
CA VAL A 12 1.88 9.62 -19.91
C VAL A 12 1.93 11.14 -20.12
N PRO A 13 1.43 11.99 -19.19
CA PRO A 13 1.51 13.44 -19.38
C PRO A 13 2.95 13.98 -19.37
N SER A 14 3.85 13.39 -18.58
CA SER A 14 5.26 13.76 -18.56
C SER A 14 5.95 13.43 -19.88
N MET A 15 5.77 12.22 -20.41
CA MET A 15 6.33 11.79 -21.69
C MET A 15 5.73 12.57 -22.86
N ALA A 16 4.45 12.96 -22.78
CA ALA A 16 3.80 13.76 -23.82
C ALA A 16 4.37 15.19 -23.94
N ALA A 17 5.24 15.63 -23.03
CA ALA A 17 5.97 16.90 -23.16
C ALA A 17 7.08 16.78 -24.21
N ASP A 18 7.75 15.62 -24.30
CA ASP A 18 8.93 15.40 -25.13
C ASP A 18 8.64 14.52 -26.36
N ALA A 19 7.69 13.59 -26.26
CA ALA A 19 7.29 12.72 -27.35
C ALA A 19 6.28 13.41 -28.30
N ARG A 20 6.34 13.08 -29.58
CA ARG A 20 5.34 13.55 -30.56
C ARG A 20 3.92 13.13 -30.18
N HIS A 21 3.74 11.90 -29.71
CA HIS A 21 2.47 11.35 -29.21
C HIS A 21 2.71 10.19 -28.26
N VAL A 22 1.86 10.05 -27.23
CA VAL A 22 1.89 8.92 -26.29
C VAL A 22 0.55 8.22 -26.26
N THR A 23 0.50 6.96 -26.66
CA THR A 23 -0.69 6.11 -26.51
C THR A 23 -0.64 5.33 -25.20
N MET A 24 -1.63 5.54 -24.32
CA MET A 24 -1.84 4.72 -23.14
C MET A 24 -2.72 3.52 -23.49
N LEU A 25 -2.13 2.33 -23.56
CA LEU A 25 -2.87 1.09 -23.80
C LEU A 25 -3.28 0.46 -22.47
N GLN A 26 -4.56 0.20 -22.30
CA GLN A 26 -5.14 -0.45 -21.14
C GLN A 26 -6.02 -1.63 -21.53
N ARG A 27 -5.95 -2.72 -20.77
CA ARG A 27 -6.85 -3.87 -20.93
C ARG A 27 -8.27 -3.56 -20.44
N SER A 28 -8.36 -2.79 -19.37
CA SER A 28 -9.63 -2.35 -18.76
C SER A 28 -9.47 -0.95 -18.18
N PRO A 29 -10.53 -0.14 -18.18
CA PRO A 29 -10.53 1.19 -17.61
C PRO A 29 -10.17 1.21 -16.12
N THR A 30 -9.60 2.34 -15.67
CA THR A 30 -9.30 2.63 -14.27
C THR A 30 -9.98 3.94 -13.87
N TYR A 31 -10.32 4.09 -12.57
CA TYR A 31 -10.80 5.37 -12.06
C TYR A 31 -9.67 6.39 -11.98
N ILE A 32 -9.86 7.53 -12.63
CA ILE A 32 -8.89 8.64 -12.64
C ILE A 32 -9.59 9.89 -12.14
N VAL A 33 -9.02 10.51 -11.11
CA VAL A 33 -9.55 11.73 -10.47
C VAL A 33 -8.52 12.84 -10.60
N SER A 34 -8.93 13.99 -11.07
CA SER A 34 -8.10 15.20 -11.08
C SER A 34 -8.25 15.96 -9.77
N LEU A 35 -7.13 16.26 -9.13
CA LEU A 35 -7.07 17.13 -7.96
C LEU A 35 -6.06 18.25 -8.18
N PRO A 36 -6.26 19.43 -7.54
CA PRO A 36 -5.27 20.49 -7.57
C PRO A 36 -3.93 20.01 -6.99
N ALA A 37 -2.82 20.33 -7.67
CA ALA A 37 -1.47 20.02 -7.17
C ALA A 37 -1.11 20.81 -5.92
N ARG A 38 -1.74 21.98 -5.72
CA ARG A 38 -1.53 22.86 -4.57
C ARG A 38 -2.79 22.94 -3.72
N ASP A 39 -2.64 22.74 -2.42
CA ASP A 39 -3.72 22.87 -1.44
C ASP A 39 -3.85 24.36 -1.02
N ALA A 40 -4.83 25.07 -1.59
CA ALA A 40 -5.07 26.48 -1.30
C ALA A 40 -5.39 26.74 0.19
N ILE A 41 -6.14 25.83 0.83
CA ILE A 41 -6.47 25.94 2.26
C ILE A 41 -5.19 25.77 3.10
N ALA A 42 -4.34 24.80 2.76
CA ALA A 42 -3.08 24.61 3.44
C ALA A 42 -2.16 25.84 3.30
N ASN A 43 -2.10 26.43 2.11
CA ASN A 43 -1.31 27.63 1.86
C ASN A 43 -1.84 28.85 2.66
N ALA A 44 -3.17 29.01 2.71
CA ALA A 44 -3.79 30.07 3.51
C ALA A 44 -3.49 29.88 5.02
N LEU A 45 -3.68 28.67 5.55
CA LEU A 45 -3.40 28.37 6.95
C LEU A 45 -1.92 28.61 7.31
N ARG A 46 -0.98 28.25 6.43
CA ARG A 46 0.45 28.49 6.65
C ARG A 46 0.83 29.97 6.60
N ARG A 47 0.06 30.79 5.91
CA ARG A 47 0.29 32.23 5.85
C ARG A 47 -0.16 32.96 7.11
N TRP A 48 -1.22 32.46 7.76
CA TRP A 48 -1.87 33.17 8.86
C TRP A 48 -1.61 32.57 10.24
N LEU A 49 -1.13 31.32 10.32
CA LEU A 49 -0.96 30.61 11.58
C LEU A 49 0.50 30.18 11.78
N PRO A 50 0.95 30.05 13.05
CA PRO A 50 2.21 29.43 13.36
C PRO A 50 2.35 28.04 12.69
N SER A 51 3.54 27.71 12.22
CA SER A 51 3.81 26.52 11.41
C SER A 51 3.30 25.20 12.03
N GLY A 52 3.48 25.03 13.33
CA GLY A 52 3.03 23.84 14.06
C GLY A 52 1.50 23.71 14.10
N LEU A 53 0.78 24.82 14.31
CA LEU A 53 -0.69 24.85 14.31
C LEU A 53 -1.24 24.64 12.89
N ALA A 54 -0.70 25.34 11.92
CA ALA A 54 -1.06 25.18 10.51
C ALA A 54 -0.88 23.72 10.06
N HIS A 55 0.25 23.10 10.41
CA HIS A 55 0.51 21.69 10.09
C HIS A 55 -0.54 20.74 10.69
N ARG A 56 -0.87 20.92 11.98
CA ARG A 56 -1.89 20.09 12.67
C ARG A 56 -3.25 20.21 12.03
N LEU A 57 -3.70 21.44 11.72
CA LEU A 57 -5.00 21.69 11.09
C LEU A 57 -5.07 21.14 9.66
N VAL A 58 -4.04 21.35 8.85
CA VAL A 58 -3.94 20.81 7.48
C VAL A 58 -3.96 19.28 7.52
N ARG A 59 -3.20 18.68 8.43
CA ARG A 59 -3.18 17.22 8.61
C ARG A 59 -4.56 16.69 9.00
N LEU A 60 -5.21 17.30 10.00
CA LEU A 60 -6.54 16.89 10.45
C LEU A 60 -7.55 17.00 9.30
N LYS A 61 -7.57 18.13 8.57
CA LYS A 61 -8.42 18.32 7.39
C LYS A 61 -8.20 17.21 6.37
N ASN A 62 -6.95 16.91 6.01
CA ASN A 62 -6.65 15.91 4.98
C ASN A 62 -7.04 14.50 5.41
N VAL A 63 -6.83 14.14 6.67
CA VAL A 63 -7.27 12.86 7.24
C VAL A 63 -8.79 12.75 7.17
N LEU A 64 -9.52 13.75 7.66
CA LEU A 64 -10.98 13.74 7.67
C LEU A 64 -11.58 13.69 6.26
N LEU A 65 -11.05 14.48 5.32
CA LEU A 65 -11.49 14.45 3.92
C LEU A 65 -11.24 13.10 3.26
N THR A 66 -10.05 12.52 3.44
CA THR A 66 -9.73 11.20 2.89
C THR A 66 -10.66 10.13 3.43
N MET A 67 -10.89 10.12 4.75
CA MET A 67 -11.83 9.19 5.39
C MET A 67 -13.27 9.40 4.90
N TYR A 68 -13.71 10.65 4.78
CA TYR A 68 -15.05 10.99 4.30
C TYR A 68 -15.28 10.47 2.87
N PHE A 69 -14.38 10.81 1.94
CA PHE A 69 -14.53 10.39 0.54
C PHE A 69 -14.42 8.87 0.37
N TYR A 70 -13.53 8.22 1.12
CA TYR A 70 -13.46 6.77 1.11
C TYR A 70 -14.76 6.13 1.60
N ASN A 71 -15.28 6.56 2.76
CA ASN A 71 -16.54 6.02 3.31
C ASN A 71 -17.73 6.31 2.41
N LEU A 72 -17.77 7.51 1.79
CA LEU A 72 -18.81 7.85 0.80
C LEU A 72 -18.77 6.90 -0.40
N ALA A 73 -17.57 6.65 -0.93
CA ALA A 73 -17.38 5.75 -2.05
C ALA A 73 -17.78 4.29 -1.72
N ARG A 74 -17.53 3.83 -0.50
CA ARG A 74 -17.93 2.49 -0.06
C ARG A 74 -19.43 2.39 0.22
N ARG A 75 -20.05 3.45 0.73
CA ARG A 75 -21.51 3.49 1.04
C ARG A 75 -22.37 3.76 -0.18
N ARG A 76 -21.89 4.55 -1.13
CA ARG A 76 -22.62 4.96 -2.36
C ARG A 76 -21.76 4.75 -3.60
N PRO A 77 -21.39 3.49 -3.91
CA PRO A 77 -20.41 3.21 -4.97
C PRO A 77 -20.88 3.66 -6.35
N ASP A 78 -22.15 3.49 -6.70
CA ASP A 78 -22.69 3.84 -8.03
C ASP A 78 -22.76 5.36 -8.22
N ALA A 79 -23.16 6.10 -7.19
CA ALA A 79 -23.16 7.57 -7.24
C ALA A 79 -21.73 8.10 -7.37
N THR A 80 -20.78 7.53 -6.61
CA THR A 80 -19.37 7.90 -6.69
C THR A 80 -18.78 7.56 -8.06
N LYS A 81 -19.08 6.38 -8.60
CA LYS A 81 -18.70 6.01 -9.98
C LYS A 81 -19.20 7.02 -10.99
N LYS A 82 -20.51 7.31 -10.99
CA LYS A 82 -21.11 8.31 -11.89
C LYS A 82 -20.47 9.67 -11.76
N PHE A 83 -20.17 10.12 -10.52
CA PHE A 83 -19.50 11.38 -10.27
C PHE A 83 -18.08 11.41 -10.87
N ILE A 84 -17.25 10.41 -10.60
CA ILE A 84 -15.86 10.34 -11.10
C ILE A 84 -15.83 10.30 -12.63
N VAL A 85 -16.63 9.45 -13.24
CA VAL A 85 -16.70 9.28 -14.71
C VAL A 85 -17.19 10.57 -15.37
N ARG A 86 -18.24 11.21 -14.83
CA ARG A 86 -18.73 12.49 -15.33
C ARG A 86 -17.71 13.62 -15.19
N ALA A 87 -17.00 13.68 -14.07
CA ALA A 87 -15.96 14.67 -13.84
C ALA A 87 -14.78 14.55 -14.82
N ALA A 88 -14.36 13.32 -15.11
CA ALA A 88 -13.34 13.06 -16.14
C ALA A 88 -13.85 13.42 -17.55
N GLY A 89 -15.07 13.03 -17.89
CA GLY A 89 -15.70 13.38 -19.17
C GLY A 89 -15.82 14.90 -19.42
N LYS A 90 -16.17 15.67 -18.39
CA LYS A 90 -16.19 17.13 -18.50
C LYS A 90 -14.82 17.73 -18.84
N GLN A 91 -13.74 17.12 -18.37
CA GLN A 91 -12.38 17.59 -18.66
C GLN A 91 -11.89 17.16 -20.05
N LEU A 92 -12.38 16.08 -20.60
CA LEU A 92 -11.99 15.54 -21.92
C LEU A 92 -12.80 16.09 -23.08
N GLY A 93 -14.04 16.51 -22.80
CA GLY A 93 -14.96 17.01 -23.80
C GLY A 93 -15.86 15.94 -24.43
N PRO A 94 -16.87 16.36 -25.24
CA PRO A 94 -17.96 15.48 -25.69
C PRO A 94 -17.52 14.44 -26.74
N GLN A 95 -16.41 14.65 -27.41
CA GLN A 95 -15.91 13.74 -28.46
C GLN A 95 -15.15 12.53 -27.89
N PHE A 96 -14.83 12.53 -26.62
CA PHE A 96 -14.08 11.44 -26.00
C PHE A 96 -15.03 10.35 -25.48
N ASP A 97 -14.79 9.10 -25.90
CA ASP A 97 -15.60 7.96 -25.43
C ASP A 97 -15.24 7.55 -24.00
N VAL A 98 -15.88 8.25 -23.06
CA VAL A 98 -15.70 8.03 -21.61
C VAL A 98 -16.18 6.63 -21.21
N ASN A 99 -17.22 6.10 -21.88
CA ASN A 99 -17.77 4.79 -21.54
C ASN A 99 -16.77 3.68 -21.85
N LYS A 100 -16.13 3.75 -23.00
CA LYS A 100 -15.09 2.80 -23.41
C LYS A 100 -13.81 2.91 -22.58
N HIS A 101 -13.36 4.12 -22.32
CA HIS A 101 -11.99 4.36 -21.85
C HIS A 101 -11.87 4.69 -20.36
N LEU A 102 -12.92 5.19 -19.70
CA LEU A 102 -12.85 5.65 -18.30
C LEU A 102 -13.98 5.14 -17.41
N THR A 103 -14.72 4.10 -17.86
CA THR A 103 -15.80 3.51 -17.06
C THR A 103 -15.43 2.10 -16.61
N PRO A 104 -14.78 1.95 -15.44
CA PRO A 104 -14.41 0.64 -14.90
C PRO A 104 -15.62 -0.24 -14.62
N ARG A 105 -15.45 -1.56 -14.72
CA ARG A 105 -16.49 -2.55 -14.38
C ARG A 105 -16.63 -2.81 -12.88
N TYR A 106 -15.62 -2.43 -12.09
CA TYR A 106 -15.56 -2.61 -10.64
C TYR A 106 -16.00 -1.33 -9.90
N LYS A 107 -16.28 -1.44 -8.60
CA LYS A 107 -16.66 -0.31 -7.75
C LYS A 107 -15.45 0.53 -7.35
N PRO A 108 -15.61 1.84 -7.10
CA PRO A 108 -14.53 2.66 -6.56
C PRO A 108 -13.95 2.05 -5.27
N TRP A 109 -12.61 1.99 -5.19
CA TRP A 109 -11.84 1.37 -4.11
C TRP A 109 -11.84 -0.17 -4.04
N ASP A 110 -12.47 -0.89 -4.95
CA ASP A 110 -12.14 -2.32 -5.16
C ASP A 110 -10.74 -2.46 -5.79
N GLN A 111 -10.33 -1.44 -6.53
CA GLN A 111 -8.94 -1.19 -6.93
C GLN A 111 -8.61 0.27 -6.62
N ARG A 112 -7.33 0.62 -6.64
CA ARG A 112 -6.91 1.99 -6.35
C ARG A 112 -7.49 2.98 -7.36
N VAL A 113 -7.99 4.11 -6.83
CA VAL A 113 -8.35 5.28 -7.64
C VAL A 113 -7.06 6.05 -7.94
N CYS A 114 -6.77 6.31 -9.21
CA CYS A 114 -5.60 7.05 -9.65
C CYS A 114 -5.85 8.56 -9.57
N LEU A 115 -4.85 9.31 -9.12
CA LEU A 115 -4.90 10.77 -9.01
C LEU A 115 -3.98 11.38 -10.07
N VAL A 116 -4.48 12.41 -10.76
CA VAL A 116 -3.70 13.22 -11.70
C VAL A 116 -3.70 14.67 -11.25
N PRO A 117 -2.52 15.29 -11.04
CA PRO A 117 -2.43 16.65 -10.57
C PRO A 117 -2.88 17.63 -11.65
N ASN A 118 -3.77 18.59 -11.27
CA ASN A 118 -4.29 19.62 -12.18
C ASN A 118 -4.88 19.07 -13.50
N GLY A 119 -5.26 17.79 -13.55
CA GLY A 119 -5.77 17.13 -14.76
C GLY A 119 -4.79 17.06 -15.92
N ASP A 120 -3.50 16.93 -15.64
CA ASP A 120 -2.41 16.95 -16.62
C ASP A 120 -2.59 15.89 -17.72
N LEU A 121 -2.97 14.66 -17.36
CA LEU A 121 -3.31 13.61 -18.32
C LEU A 121 -4.46 14.02 -19.24
N PHE A 122 -5.54 14.59 -18.69
CA PHE A 122 -6.68 15.02 -19.49
C PHE A 122 -6.33 16.18 -20.41
N LYS A 123 -5.46 17.09 -19.97
CA LYS A 123 -4.93 18.17 -20.79
C LYS A 123 -4.08 17.66 -21.95
N ALA A 124 -3.20 16.67 -21.69
CA ALA A 124 -2.40 16.04 -22.73
C ALA A 124 -3.26 15.35 -23.80
N ILE A 125 -4.33 14.65 -23.37
CA ILE A 125 -5.29 14.02 -24.28
C ILE A 125 -6.04 15.07 -25.11
N ARG A 126 -6.58 16.11 -24.50
CA ARG A 126 -7.28 17.20 -25.20
C ARG A 126 -6.39 17.94 -26.20
N ALA A 127 -5.11 18.07 -25.88
CA ALA A 127 -4.14 18.70 -26.77
C ALA A 127 -3.68 17.78 -27.91
N GLY A 128 -4.23 16.56 -28.03
CA GLY A 128 -3.85 15.58 -29.05
C GLY A 128 -2.45 14.97 -28.85
N ARG A 129 -1.78 15.27 -27.73
CA ARG A 129 -0.43 14.74 -27.43
C ARG A 129 -0.46 13.37 -26.78
N ALA A 130 -1.60 12.96 -26.24
CA ALA A 130 -1.81 11.62 -25.72
C ALA A 130 -3.17 11.06 -26.14
N SER A 131 -3.27 9.74 -26.18
CA SER A 131 -4.53 9.01 -26.43
C SER A 131 -4.65 7.79 -25.53
N ILE A 132 -5.87 7.23 -25.42
CA ILE A 132 -6.14 5.98 -24.70
C ILE A 132 -6.67 4.94 -25.69
N ALA A 133 -6.01 3.78 -25.72
CA ALA A 133 -6.50 2.58 -26.35
C ALA A 133 -6.96 1.59 -25.27
N THR A 134 -8.18 1.06 -25.42
CA THR A 134 -8.73 0.05 -24.48
C THR A 134 -8.96 -1.24 -25.22
N ASP A 135 -8.00 -2.16 -25.08
CA ASP A 135 -8.01 -3.48 -25.74
C ASP A 135 -6.92 -4.38 -25.15
N GLU A 136 -6.96 -5.66 -25.53
CA GLU A 136 -5.93 -6.64 -25.17
C GLU A 136 -4.88 -6.77 -26.28
N ILE A 137 -3.65 -7.00 -25.85
CA ILE A 137 -2.52 -7.25 -26.77
C ILE A 137 -2.67 -8.67 -27.32
N GLU A 138 -2.67 -8.78 -28.66
CA GLU A 138 -2.53 -10.06 -29.33
C GLU A 138 -1.05 -10.46 -29.39
N ARG A 139 -0.21 -9.57 -29.94
CA ARG A 139 1.24 -9.79 -30.06
C ARG A 139 2.03 -8.50 -30.24
N PHE A 140 3.31 -8.57 -29.98
CA PHE A 140 4.28 -7.56 -30.36
C PHE A 140 4.67 -7.74 -31.84
N THR A 141 4.94 -6.62 -32.51
CA THR A 141 5.37 -6.58 -33.90
C THR A 141 6.63 -5.73 -34.02
N PRO A 142 7.43 -5.81 -35.12
CA PRO A 142 8.62 -4.98 -35.27
C PRO A 142 8.34 -3.48 -35.17
N GLY A 143 7.17 -3.00 -35.60
CA GLY A 143 6.77 -1.58 -35.54
C GLY A 143 5.84 -1.22 -34.39
N GLY A 144 5.61 -2.09 -33.41
CA GLY A 144 4.71 -1.76 -32.29
C GLY A 144 3.90 -2.94 -31.76
N LEU A 145 2.55 -2.82 -31.71
CA LEU A 145 1.64 -3.80 -31.11
C LEU A 145 0.47 -4.09 -32.05
N ARG A 146 0.05 -5.35 -32.10
CA ARG A 146 -1.25 -5.74 -32.63
C ARG A 146 -2.20 -6.07 -31.47
N LEU A 147 -3.39 -5.50 -31.51
CA LEU A 147 -4.43 -5.70 -30.53
C LEU A 147 -5.41 -6.79 -30.98
N LYS A 148 -6.15 -7.39 -30.06
CA LYS A 148 -7.14 -8.42 -30.38
C LYS A 148 -8.28 -7.95 -31.29
N SER A 149 -8.61 -6.66 -31.26
CA SER A 149 -9.54 -6.05 -32.20
C SER A 149 -9.04 -5.98 -33.64
N GLY A 150 -7.77 -6.31 -33.88
CA GLY A 150 -7.09 -6.12 -35.17
C GLY A 150 -6.41 -4.75 -35.32
N GLN A 151 -6.66 -3.79 -34.42
CA GLN A 151 -6.00 -2.49 -34.43
C GLN A 151 -4.49 -2.65 -34.27
N ARG A 152 -3.72 -1.87 -35.02
CA ARG A 152 -2.26 -1.76 -34.84
C ARG A 152 -1.94 -0.45 -34.13
N LEU A 153 -1.06 -0.51 -33.15
CA LEU A 153 -0.47 0.64 -32.48
C LEU A 153 1.01 0.69 -32.86
N GLU A 154 1.36 1.66 -33.67
CA GLU A 154 2.76 1.93 -34.02
C GLU A 154 3.45 2.60 -32.84
N ALA A 155 4.69 2.24 -32.58
CA ALA A 155 5.48 2.78 -31.49
C ALA A 155 6.98 2.60 -31.73
N ASP A 156 7.74 3.69 -31.58
CA ASP A 156 9.20 3.67 -31.56
C ASP A 156 9.73 3.15 -30.21
N VAL A 157 9.00 3.45 -29.13
CA VAL A 157 9.35 3.05 -27.77
C VAL A 157 8.13 2.47 -27.07
N ILE A 158 8.29 1.30 -26.47
CA ILE A 158 7.27 0.67 -25.65
C ILE A 158 7.68 0.67 -24.18
N VAL A 159 6.90 1.36 -23.34
CA VAL A 159 7.12 1.43 -21.89
C VAL A 159 6.06 0.59 -21.18
N THR A 160 6.49 -0.34 -20.33
CA THR A 160 5.58 -1.21 -19.57
C THR A 160 5.33 -0.67 -18.16
N ALA A 161 4.06 -0.45 -17.82
CA ALA A 161 3.59 -0.03 -16.49
C ALA A 161 2.50 -0.97 -15.97
N THR A 162 2.74 -2.29 -16.09
CA THR A 162 1.75 -3.36 -15.90
C THR A 162 1.61 -3.83 -14.45
N GLY A 163 2.18 -3.09 -13.50
CA GLY A 163 2.13 -3.36 -12.08
C GLY A 163 3.39 -4.03 -11.53
N LEU A 164 3.36 -4.34 -10.24
CA LEU A 164 4.52 -4.79 -9.46
C LEU A 164 4.47 -6.31 -9.24
N LYS A 165 5.65 -6.91 -9.05
CA LYS A 165 5.83 -8.19 -8.38
C LYS A 165 6.21 -7.88 -6.93
N LEU A 166 5.25 -8.04 -6.00
CA LEU A 166 5.49 -7.74 -4.59
C LEU A 166 6.46 -8.77 -3.98
N LYS A 167 7.36 -8.26 -3.15
CA LYS A 167 8.25 -9.07 -2.31
C LYS A 167 8.13 -8.57 -0.87
N MET A 168 7.77 -9.47 0.04
CA MET A 168 7.75 -9.15 1.46
C MET A 168 9.15 -8.78 1.94
N LEU A 169 9.24 -7.75 2.79
CA LEU A 169 10.47 -7.23 3.37
C LEU A 169 11.61 -7.00 2.34
N GLY A 170 11.24 -6.62 1.10
CA GLY A 170 12.23 -6.44 0.02
C GLY A 170 12.88 -7.74 -0.48
N GLY A 171 12.39 -8.90 -0.05
CA GLY A 171 12.95 -10.22 -0.38
C GLY A 171 13.96 -10.74 0.64
N ALA A 172 14.07 -10.08 1.81
CA ALA A 172 14.92 -10.59 2.89
C ALA A 172 14.42 -11.96 3.39
N ALA A 173 15.35 -12.87 3.62
CA ALA A 173 15.07 -14.15 4.28
C ALA A 173 14.96 -13.93 5.79
N VAL A 174 13.92 -14.49 6.40
CA VAL A 174 13.70 -14.43 7.85
C VAL A 174 13.93 -15.80 8.43
N THR A 175 14.74 -15.87 9.49
CA THR A 175 14.94 -17.10 10.28
C THR A 175 14.68 -16.82 11.76
N VAL A 176 14.11 -17.79 12.45
CA VAL A 176 13.93 -17.75 13.91
C VAL A 176 14.58 -19.01 14.47
N ASP A 177 15.57 -18.84 15.34
CA ASP A 177 16.36 -19.94 15.91
C ASP A 177 16.91 -20.92 14.85
N GLY A 178 17.47 -20.35 13.77
CA GLY A 178 18.04 -21.09 12.64
C GLY A 178 17.02 -21.70 11.68
N LYS A 179 15.73 -21.63 11.96
CA LYS A 179 14.66 -22.17 11.10
C LYS A 179 14.11 -21.07 10.18
N PRO A 180 13.99 -21.34 8.87
CA PRO A 180 13.41 -20.37 7.94
C PRO A 180 11.92 -20.14 8.25
N VAL A 181 11.48 -18.89 8.11
CA VAL A 181 10.09 -18.48 8.30
C VAL A 181 9.50 -18.07 6.94
N ASP A 182 8.44 -18.77 6.55
CA ASP A 182 7.59 -18.33 5.43
C ASP A 182 6.56 -17.31 5.94
N LEU A 183 6.76 -16.05 5.63
CA LEU A 183 5.86 -14.97 6.04
C LEU A 183 4.43 -15.14 5.50
N SER A 184 4.22 -15.84 4.38
CA SER A 184 2.89 -16.12 3.84
C SER A 184 2.03 -17.01 4.73
N GLN A 185 2.69 -17.82 5.59
CA GLN A 185 2.02 -18.68 6.57
C GLN A 185 1.77 -17.96 7.89
N THR A 186 2.22 -16.73 8.04
CA THR A 186 2.02 -15.94 9.25
C THR A 186 0.73 -15.14 9.20
N VAL A 187 0.28 -14.70 10.39
CA VAL A 187 -0.86 -13.79 10.53
C VAL A 187 -0.38 -12.44 11.02
N SER A 188 -0.82 -11.38 10.34
CA SER A 188 -0.43 -10.02 10.64
C SER A 188 -1.03 -9.54 11.96
N TYR A 189 -0.19 -9.14 12.91
CA TYR A 189 -0.59 -8.52 14.16
C TYR A 189 -0.57 -7.01 14.02
N LYS A 190 -1.72 -6.37 14.25
CA LYS A 190 -1.93 -4.91 14.11
C LYS A 190 -1.45 -4.33 12.76
N GLY A 191 -1.28 -5.18 11.73
CA GLY A 191 -0.78 -4.76 10.42
C GLY A 191 0.71 -4.39 10.40
N MET A 192 1.52 -4.85 11.37
CA MET A 192 2.95 -4.49 11.47
C MET A 192 3.89 -5.59 11.95
N MET A 193 3.42 -6.55 12.72
CA MET A 193 4.20 -7.70 13.18
C MET A 193 3.57 -9.00 12.67
N TYR A 194 4.24 -10.13 12.88
CA TYR A 194 3.86 -11.42 12.30
C TYR A 194 3.77 -12.48 13.38
N SER A 195 2.73 -13.30 13.36
CA SER A 195 2.53 -14.36 14.36
C SER A 195 3.72 -15.30 14.42
N GLY A 196 4.23 -15.55 15.61
CA GLY A 196 5.38 -16.43 15.86
C GLY A 196 6.75 -15.87 15.47
N VAL A 197 6.82 -14.63 14.96
CA VAL A 197 8.10 -13.99 14.61
C VAL A 197 8.46 -12.97 15.70
N PRO A 198 9.51 -13.23 16.49
CA PRO A 198 9.89 -12.34 17.58
C PRO A 198 10.59 -11.07 17.07
N ASN A 199 10.43 -9.97 17.78
CA ASN A 199 11.18 -8.72 17.63
C ASN A 199 11.19 -8.11 16.22
N LEU A 200 10.30 -8.54 15.31
CA LEU A 200 10.21 -8.03 13.95
C LEU A 200 8.97 -7.17 13.78
N ALA A 201 9.17 -5.91 13.48
CA ALA A 201 8.10 -5.00 13.05
C ALA A 201 8.40 -4.45 11.66
N SER A 202 7.38 -4.33 10.84
CA SER A 202 7.46 -3.71 9.52
C SER A 202 6.38 -2.65 9.34
N SER A 203 6.62 -1.69 8.46
CA SER A 203 5.64 -0.66 8.16
C SER A 203 4.95 -0.95 6.84
N PHE A 204 3.65 -1.20 6.92
CA PHE A 204 2.76 -1.31 5.75
C PHE A 204 1.66 -0.25 5.87
N GLY A 205 1.56 0.61 4.86
CA GLY A 205 0.65 1.76 4.88
C GLY A 205 -0.80 1.39 4.59
N TYR A 206 -1.65 2.42 4.57
CA TYR A 206 -3.05 2.27 4.18
C TYR A 206 -3.18 2.05 2.67
N THR A 207 -4.16 1.28 2.28
CA THR A 207 -4.55 1.13 0.86
C THR A 207 -5.42 2.30 0.40
N ASN A 208 -6.07 2.99 1.34
CA ASN A 208 -7.07 4.05 1.12
C ASN A 208 -6.65 5.45 1.60
N ALA A 209 -5.45 5.59 2.16
CA ALA A 209 -4.92 6.85 2.68
C ALA A 209 -3.40 6.93 2.50
N SER A 210 -2.79 8.03 2.95
CA SER A 210 -1.33 8.17 2.93
C SER A 210 -0.65 7.10 3.78
N TRP A 211 0.39 6.49 3.23
CA TRP A 211 1.21 5.50 3.94
C TRP A 211 1.90 6.08 5.17
N THR A 212 2.31 7.35 5.13
CA THR A 212 2.99 8.03 6.23
C THR A 212 2.14 8.08 7.50
N LEU A 213 0.82 8.16 7.37
CA LEU A 213 -0.10 8.13 8.52
C LEU A 213 0.02 6.83 9.32
N LYS A 214 0.08 5.68 8.65
CA LYS A 214 0.23 4.38 9.30
C LYS A 214 1.65 4.18 9.80
N ALA A 215 2.65 4.55 9.00
CA ALA A 215 4.06 4.43 9.37
C ALA A 215 4.39 5.17 10.66
N GLU A 216 3.88 6.40 10.82
CA GLU A 216 4.05 7.18 12.06
C GLU A 216 3.41 6.51 13.28
N LEU A 217 2.19 5.97 13.14
CA LEU A 217 1.53 5.24 14.23
C LEU A 217 2.32 3.98 14.60
N ILE A 218 2.83 3.25 13.62
CA ILE A 218 3.66 2.06 13.84
C ILE A 218 4.93 2.45 14.58
N ALA A 219 5.63 3.50 14.13
CA ALA A 219 6.86 3.98 14.79
C ALA A 219 6.60 4.35 16.25
N GLN A 220 5.53 5.10 16.53
CA GLN A 220 5.15 5.45 17.90
C GLN A 220 4.83 4.21 18.76
N TYR A 221 4.13 3.22 18.19
CA TYR A 221 3.84 1.97 18.90
C TYR A 221 5.11 1.18 19.18
N VAL A 222 6.01 1.06 18.23
CA VAL A 222 7.30 0.35 18.39
C VAL A 222 8.15 1.03 19.46
N CYS A 223 8.22 2.37 19.49
CA CYS A 223 8.90 3.09 20.57
C CYS A 223 8.30 2.78 21.96
N ARG A 224 6.96 2.78 22.08
CA ARG A 224 6.28 2.38 23.33
C ARG A 224 6.59 0.93 23.70
N LEU A 225 6.63 0.04 22.71
CA LEU A 225 6.93 -1.37 22.91
C LEU A 225 8.35 -1.58 23.43
N LEU A 226 9.34 -0.92 22.83
CA LEU A 226 10.74 -0.97 23.26
C LEU A 226 10.91 -0.41 24.67
N GLU A 227 10.25 0.70 25.00
CA GLU A 227 10.29 1.27 26.34
C GLU A 227 9.65 0.33 27.38
N HIS A 228 8.52 -0.29 27.04
CA HIS A 228 7.90 -1.32 27.88
C HIS A 228 8.85 -2.50 28.11
N MET A 229 9.47 -3.02 27.06
CA MET A 229 10.43 -4.12 27.18
C MET A 229 11.61 -3.73 28.07
N ARG A 230 12.19 -2.56 27.84
CA ARG A 230 13.31 -2.03 28.63
C ARG A 230 12.97 -1.92 30.12
N THR A 231 11.80 -1.34 30.43
CA THR A 231 11.36 -1.09 31.82
C THR A 231 11.08 -2.38 32.59
N HIS A 232 10.63 -3.44 31.88
CA HIS A 232 10.28 -4.72 32.52
C HIS A 232 11.37 -5.78 32.36
N GLY A 233 12.49 -5.46 31.72
CA GLY A 233 13.60 -6.39 31.48
C GLY A 233 13.24 -7.53 30.53
N TYR A 234 12.41 -7.25 29.52
CA TYR A 234 12.08 -8.22 28.46
C TYR A 234 13.05 -8.07 27.29
N ASP A 235 13.52 -9.19 26.77
CA ASP A 235 14.41 -9.28 25.60
C ASP A 235 13.65 -9.64 24.33
N VAL A 236 12.50 -10.30 24.48
CA VAL A 236 11.70 -10.82 23.38
C VAL A 236 10.26 -10.36 23.50
N CYS A 237 9.71 -9.89 22.41
CA CYS A 237 8.27 -9.71 22.22
C CYS A 237 7.82 -10.47 20.97
N VAL A 238 6.82 -11.29 21.10
CA VAL A 238 6.31 -12.13 20.00
C VAL A 238 4.79 -12.19 20.01
N PRO A 239 4.11 -11.80 18.91
CA PRO A 239 2.67 -12.00 18.81
C PRO A 239 2.37 -13.47 18.54
N ARG A 240 1.56 -14.10 19.38
CA ARG A 240 1.16 -15.50 19.25
C ARG A 240 -0.33 -15.62 18.98
N LEU A 241 -0.68 -16.37 17.95
CA LEU A 241 -2.06 -16.72 17.62
C LEU A 241 -2.25 -18.21 17.86
N ALA A 242 -3.25 -18.56 18.67
CA ALA A 242 -3.61 -19.95 18.86
C ALA A 242 -4.18 -20.55 17.56
N PRO A 243 -3.71 -21.72 17.12
CA PRO A 243 -4.21 -22.37 15.91
C PRO A 243 -5.74 -22.55 15.97
N GLY A 244 -6.42 -22.25 14.87
CA GLY A 244 -7.89 -22.40 14.76
C GLY A 244 -8.73 -21.43 15.57
N SER A 245 -8.14 -20.43 16.27
CA SER A 245 -8.86 -19.48 17.12
C SER A 245 -9.75 -18.49 16.35
N MET A 246 -9.55 -18.34 15.05
CA MET A 246 -10.36 -17.50 14.17
C MET A 246 -10.18 -17.84 12.69
N GLU A 247 -11.11 -17.37 11.87
CA GLU A 247 -10.97 -17.41 10.42
C GLU A 247 -9.90 -16.42 9.96
N LEU A 248 -9.20 -16.79 8.88
CA LEU A 248 -8.17 -15.99 8.27
C LEU A 248 -8.63 -15.46 6.91
N GLU A 249 -8.23 -14.24 6.61
CA GLU A 249 -8.54 -13.56 5.36
C GLU A 249 -7.28 -12.88 4.77
N PRO A 250 -7.29 -12.48 3.49
CA PRO A 250 -6.18 -11.74 2.90
C PRO A 250 -5.91 -10.44 3.66
N VAL A 251 -4.63 -10.11 3.88
CA VAL A 251 -4.22 -8.88 4.58
C VAL A 251 -4.56 -7.60 3.79
N VAL A 252 -4.72 -7.72 2.47
CA VAL A 252 -5.07 -6.61 1.56
C VAL A 252 -6.33 -6.97 0.80
N ASP A 253 -7.38 -6.19 1.00
CA ASP A 253 -8.67 -6.31 0.32
C ASP A 253 -8.71 -5.41 -0.93
N LEU A 254 -7.91 -5.76 -1.95
CA LEU A 254 -7.91 -5.12 -3.26
C LEU A 254 -7.91 -6.19 -4.36
N THR A 255 -8.77 -6.01 -5.35
CA THR A 255 -8.90 -6.92 -6.50
C THR A 255 -7.91 -6.62 -7.63
N SER A 256 -6.96 -5.72 -7.41
CA SER A 256 -5.91 -5.38 -8.39
C SER A 256 -5.05 -6.60 -8.72
N GLY A 257 -4.73 -6.80 -10.00
CA GLY A 257 -4.03 -7.98 -10.47
C GLY A 257 -2.66 -8.22 -9.81
N TYR A 258 -1.92 -7.16 -9.43
CA TYR A 258 -0.65 -7.31 -8.73
C TYR A 258 -0.82 -7.79 -7.29
N ILE A 259 -1.91 -7.45 -6.60
CA ILE A 259 -2.26 -7.98 -5.27
C ILE A 259 -2.67 -9.45 -5.38
N GLN A 260 -3.50 -9.79 -6.36
CA GLN A 260 -3.91 -11.18 -6.57
C GLN A 260 -2.71 -12.08 -6.87
N ARG A 261 -1.77 -11.62 -7.71
CA ARG A 261 -0.50 -12.36 -7.94
C ARG A 261 0.36 -12.50 -6.69
N ALA A 262 0.23 -11.60 -5.73
CA ALA A 262 0.99 -11.61 -4.49
C ALA A 262 0.29 -12.37 -3.35
N ALA A 263 -0.92 -12.88 -3.53
CA ALA A 263 -1.71 -13.55 -2.48
C ALA A 263 -0.94 -14.71 -1.82
N GLY A 264 -0.11 -15.42 -2.59
CA GLY A 264 0.71 -16.52 -2.09
C GLY A 264 1.99 -16.12 -1.35
N VAL A 265 2.37 -14.83 -1.32
CA VAL A 265 3.57 -14.35 -0.64
C VAL A 265 3.27 -13.35 0.46
N LEU A 266 2.05 -12.87 0.55
CA LEU A 266 1.60 -11.95 1.60
C LEU A 266 1.10 -12.74 2.83
N PRO A 267 1.32 -12.23 4.06
CA PRO A 267 0.73 -12.81 5.25
C PRO A 267 -0.79 -12.75 5.19
N LYS A 268 -1.45 -13.51 6.04
CA LYS A 268 -2.89 -13.41 6.26
C LYS A 268 -3.20 -12.43 7.38
N GLN A 269 -4.46 -12.09 7.56
CA GLN A 269 -4.96 -11.40 8.74
C GLN A 269 -6.14 -12.18 9.34
N GLY A 270 -6.42 -11.94 10.61
CA GLY A 270 -7.60 -12.49 11.27
C GLY A 270 -8.83 -11.61 11.07
N THR A 271 -9.98 -12.10 11.52
CA THR A 271 -11.26 -11.38 11.45
C THR A 271 -11.52 -10.44 12.64
N LYS A 272 -10.73 -10.56 13.72
CA LYS A 272 -10.88 -9.79 14.96
C LYS A 272 -9.57 -9.12 15.39
N LYS A 273 -9.67 -8.05 16.21
CA LYS A 273 -8.50 -7.45 16.89
C LYS A 273 -7.80 -8.49 17.78
N PRO A 274 -6.50 -8.40 17.94
CA PRO A 274 -5.53 -7.46 17.32
C PRO A 274 -5.06 -7.87 15.91
N TRP A 275 -5.60 -8.93 15.34
CA TRP A 275 -5.17 -9.57 14.09
C TRP A 275 -5.83 -8.99 12.83
N LYS A 276 -6.84 -8.13 12.98
CA LYS A 276 -7.53 -7.44 11.87
C LYS A 276 -7.00 -6.03 11.67
N SER A 277 -6.59 -5.69 10.46
CA SER A 277 -6.28 -4.33 10.06
C SER A 277 -7.51 -3.68 9.41
N TYR A 278 -8.09 -2.70 10.09
CA TYR A 278 -9.38 -2.09 9.67
C TYR A 278 -9.24 -1.03 8.57
N GLN A 279 -8.03 -0.70 8.13
CA GLN A 279 -7.78 0.37 7.15
C GLN A 279 -8.45 1.69 7.56
N ASN A 280 -8.46 1.99 8.86
CA ASN A 280 -9.14 3.15 9.45
C ASN A 280 -8.20 3.89 10.41
N TYR A 281 -7.80 5.11 10.01
CA TYR A 281 -6.84 5.89 10.78
C TYR A 281 -7.30 6.20 12.21
N ALA A 282 -8.58 6.55 12.43
CA ALA A 282 -9.05 6.89 13.77
C ALA A 282 -9.01 5.68 14.73
N ARG A 283 -9.39 4.49 14.24
CA ARG A 283 -9.29 3.24 15.02
C ARG A 283 -7.84 2.87 15.30
N ASP A 284 -6.99 3.01 14.31
CA ASP A 284 -5.57 2.72 14.45
C ASP A 284 -4.90 3.73 15.39
N PHE A 285 -5.21 5.02 15.28
CA PHE A 285 -4.72 6.05 16.18
C PHE A 285 -5.05 5.71 17.65
N ALA A 286 -6.30 5.38 17.94
CA ALA A 286 -6.71 4.98 19.28
C ALA A 286 -5.98 3.71 19.75
N THR A 287 -5.89 2.69 18.90
CA THR A 287 -5.28 1.40 19.24
C THR A 287 -3.77 1.51 19.46
N PHE A 288 -3.05 2.23 18.56
CA PHE A 288 -1.59 2.34 18.61
C PHE A 288 -1.13 3.31 19.68
N ARG A 289 -1.90 4.38 19.93
CA ARG A 289 -1.51 5.41 20.90
C ARG A 289 -1.88 5.03 22.34
N PHE A 290 -3.05 4.43 22.53
CA PHE A 290 -3.63 4.23 23.86
C PHE A 290 -3.90 2.76 24.21
N GLY A 291 -3.90 1.87 23.21
CA GLY A 291 -4.15 0.45 23.45
C GLY A 291 -3.06 -0.21 24.29
N PRO A 292 -3.40 -1.29 25.02
CA PRO A 292 -2.44 -2.05 25.82
C PRO A 292 -1.39 -2.70 24.90
N LEU A 293 -0.17 -2.79 25.41
CA LEU A 293 0.92 -3.54 24.75
C LEU A 293 0.80 -5.05 25.05
N ALA A 294 0.55 -5.37 26.31
CA ALA A 294 0.20 -6.73 26.75
C ALA A 294 -1.31 -6.94 26.57
N ASP A 295 -1.73 -7.35 25.36
CA ASP A 295 -3.13 -7.51 24.97
C ASP A 295 -3.58 -8.98 24.88
N GLY A 296 -2.81 -9.89 25.50
CA GLY A 296 -3.05 -11.32 25.49
C GLY A 296 -2.50 -12.03 24.23
N ALA A 297 -2.39 -11.33 23.10
CA ALA A 297 -1.75 -11.86 21.89
C ALA A 297 -0.24 -11.57 21.86
N MET A 298 0.20 -10.45 22.41
CA MET A 298 1.61 -10.12 22.55
C MET A 298 2.18 -10.80 23.79
N GLN A 299 3.16 -11.66 23.61
CA GLN A 299 3.89 -12.33 24.68
C GLN A 299 5.28 -11.70 24.82
N PHE A 300 5.74 -11.60 26.08
CA PHE A 300 7.02 -11.05 26.45
C PHE A 300 7.84 -12.09 27.18
N GLU A 301 9.12 -12.22 26.83
CA GLU A 301 10.02 -13.21 27.42
C GLU A 301 11.34 -12.53 27.82
N ARG A 302 11.95 -13.03 28.90
CA ARG A 302 13.32 -12.68 29.27
C ARG A 302 14.23 -13.77 28.72
N ARG A 303 15.33 -13.38 28.07
CA ARG A 303 16.35 -14.35 27.70
C ARG A 303 16.88 -14.97 28.98
N ARG A 304 16.81 -16.28 29.10
CA ARG A 304 17.62 -16.97 30.12
C ARG A 304 19.08 -16.71 29.75
N PRO A 305 19.93 -16.26 30.72
CA PRO A 305 21.37 -16.24 30.47
C PRO A 305 21.75 -17.61 29.92
N ALA A 306 22.45 -17.68 28.81
CA ALA A 306 23.09 -18.92 28.40
C ALA A 306 23.85 -19.40 29.62
N LEU A 307 23.52 -20.61 30.12
CA LEU A 307 24.35 -21.25 31.14
C LEU A 307 25.75 -21.21 30.54
N ALA A 308 26.66 -20.47 31.20
CA ALA A 308 28.05 -20.42 30.80
C ALA A 308 28.45 -21.90 30.70
N GLU A 309 28.81 -22.34 29.50
CA GLU A 309 29.47 -23.65 29.33
C GLU A 309 30.61 -23.63 30.35
N ARG A 310 30.51 -24.45 31.38
CA ARG A 310 31.61 -24.69 32.29
C ARG A 310 32.72 -25.23 31.40
N ASP A 311 33.75 -24.38 31.21
CA ASP A 311 34.98 -24.79 30.60
C ASP A 311 35.65 -25.81 31.57
N ASP A 312 35.25 -27.08 31.36
CA ASP A 312 35.76 -28.21 32.17
C ASP A 312 37.06 -28.75 31.58
N THR A 313 37.86 -27.83 30.98
CA THR A 313 39.21 -28.13 30.49
C THR A 313 40.30 -27.76 31.49
N ARG A 314 40.06 -27.91 32.81
CA ARG A 314 41.16 -28.04 33.77
C ARG A 314 41.58 -29.51 33.90
N GLN A 315 42.41 -29.95 32.97
CA GLN A 315 43.21 -31.19 33.20
C GLN A 315 44.11 -30.94 34.42
N PRO A 316 44.11 -31.86 35.39
CA PRO A 316 45.06 -31.78 36.48
C PRO A 316 46.49 -31.99 35.94
N ALA A 317 47.38 -31.05 36.26
CA ALA A 317 48.78 -31.17 36.00
C ALA A 317 49.31 -32.45 36.70
N TYR A 318 49.74 -33.40 35.90
CA TYR A 318 50.45 -34.58 36.40
C TYR A 318 51.88 -34.13 36.75
N GLU A 319 52.15 -33.93 38.04
CA GLU A 319 53.51 -33.93 38.56
C GLU A 319 54.05 -35.34 38.51
N GLY A 320 54.94 -35.64 37.57
CA GLY A 320 55.75 -36.87 37.49
C GLY A 320 57.17 -36.59 37.90
N ARG A 321 57.63 -37.29 38.90
CA ARG A 321 59.03 -37.39 39.31
C ARG A 321 59.94 -37.96 38.23
#